data_d8dad2841bfafcf71a31dee62a397725
#
_entry.id   d8dad2841bfafcf71a31dee62a397725
#
_cell.length_a   1.000
_cell.length_b   1.000
_cell.length_c   1.000
_cell.angle_alpha   90.00
_cell.angle_beta   90.00
_cell.angle_gamma   90.00
#
_symmetry.space_group_name_H-M   'P 1'
#
loop_
_entity.id
_entity.type
_entity.pdbx_description
1 polymer ?
#
loop_
_entity_poly.entity_id
_entity_poly.type
_entity_poly.pdbx_seq_one_letter_code
_entity_poly.pdbx_strand_id
1 'polypeptide(L)'
;MLERFVGKSEHTEHGRRVVVGQRLMQAASDIFLGWFRVKVTDGRLRHYYVRQLHDWKGGVDVESFRVPGATLYARLCGATLARAHARWGDRIAIATYLGKGNAFDKAIADFAAEYADQNERDFDGFVKAVKSGRLAAQTGV
;
A
#
# COMPACT_ATOMS: atom_id res chain seq x y z
N MET A 1 -3.24 4.89 13.73
CA MET A 1 -4.14 3.73 13.75
C MET A 1 -3.38 2.39 13.74
N LEU A 2 -2.45 2.17 12.81
CA LEU A 2 -1.68 0.91 12.72
C LEU A 2 -0.76 0.65 13.91
N GLU A 3 -0.21 1.68 14.55
CA GLU A 3 0.65 1.54 15.73
C GLU A 3 0.02 0.73 16.88
N ARG A 4 -1.32 0.68 16.89
CA ARG A 4 -2.09 -0.08 17.86
C ARG A 4 -1.92 -1.60 17.68
N PHE A 5 -1.59 -2.04 16.47
CA PHE A 5 -1.48 -3.45 16.09
C PHE A 5 -0.03 -3.90 15.86
N VAL A 6 0.79 -3.00 15.31
CA VAL A 6 2.17 -3.33 14.92
C VAL A 6 3.24 -2.62 15.77
N GLY A 7 2.81 -1.90 16.81
CA GLY A 7 3.73 -1.13 17.65
C GLY A 7 4.17 0.19 17.02
N LYS A 8 4.93 0.96 17.79
CA LYS A 8 5.45 2.25 17.33
C LYS A 8 6.61 2.05 16.36
N SER A 9 6.66 2.92 15.36
CA SER A 9 7.79 2.95 14.43
C SER A 9 9.07 3.40 15.16
N GLU A 10 10.20 2.78 14.85
CA GLU A 10 11.54 3.23 15.29
C GLU A 10 11.90 4.61 14.73
N HIS A 11 11.23 5.03 13.64
CA HIS A 11 11.48 6.30 12.99
C HIS A 11 10.42 7.32 13.38
N THR A 12 10.84 8.36 14.07
CA THR A 12 9.98 9.49 14.46
C THR A 12 9.65 10.42 13.28
N GLU A 13 10.52 10.43 12.25
CA GLU A 13 10.35 11.23 11.05
C GLU A 13 9.57 10.46 9.98
N HIS A 14 8.37 10.93 9.64
CA HIS A 14 7.49 10.26 8.68
C HIS A 14 8.14 10.09 7.30
N GLY A 15 8.87 11.09 6.80
CA GLY A 15 9.60 10.98 5.54
C GLY A 15 10.67 9.89 5.58
N ARG A 16 11.44 9.82 6.66
CA ARG A 16 12.44 8.77 6.87
C ARG A 16 11.82 7.38 6.89
N ARG A 17 10.72 7.22 7.63
CA ARG A 17 10.00 5.94 7.70
C ARG A 17 9.61 5.43 6.30
N VAL A 18 9.07 6.31 5.45
CA VAL A 18 8.69 5.97 4.06
C VAL A 18 9.92 5.56 3.25
N VAL A 19 11.00 6.34 3.31
CA VAL A 19 12.23 6.07 2.53
C VAL A 19 12.89 4.77 2.96
N VAL A 20 13.01 4.55 4.27
CA VAL A 20 13.58 3.30 4.80
C VAL A 20 12.73 2.11 4.37
N GLY A 21 11.40 2.18 4.51
CA GLY A 21 10.49 1.13 4.06
C GLY A 21 10.63 0.82 2.58
N GLN A 22 10.72 1.83 1.72
CA GLN A 22 10.94 1.62 0.29
C GLN A 22 12.28 0.92 0.00
N ARG A 23 13.37 1.37 0.63
CA ARG A 23 14.70 0.75 0.45
C ARG A 23 14.74 -0.71 0.90
N LEU A 24 14.03 -1.04 1.96
CA LEU A 24 13.97 -2.40 2.47
C LEU A 24 13.20 -3.35 1.54
N MET A 25 12.11 -2.89 0.96
CA MET A 25 11.23 -3.73 0.15
C MET A 25 11.64 -3.81 -1.33
N GLN A 26 12.39 -2.84 -1.84
CA GLN A 26 12.77 -2.76 -3.25
C GLN A 26 14.15 -3.38 -3.51
N ALA A 27 14.32 -3.99 -4.69
CA ALA A 27 15.61 -4.55 -5.14
C ALA A 27 16.64 -3.47 -5.44
N ALA A 28 16.15 -2.39 -6.05
CA ALA A 28 16.91 -1.19 -6.34
C ALA A 28 16.06 0.01 -5.92
N SER A 29 16.69 0.98 -5.33
CA SER A 29 16.04 2.24 -4.99
C SER A 29 16.53 3.34 -5.91
N ASP A 30 15.69 4.34 -6.09
CA ASP A 30 16.02 5.60 -6.72
C ASP A 30 17.22 6.25 -6.00
N ILE A 31 18.22 6.70 -6.77
CA ILE A 31 19.42 7.37 -6.23
C ILE A 31 19.08 8.69 -5.52
N PHE A 32 17.98 9.34 -5.91
CA PHE A 32 17.51 10.58 -5.28
C PHE A 32 16.55 10.31 -4.10
N LEU A 33 16.26 9.04 -3.80
CA LEU A 33 15.35 8.70 -2.71
C LEU A 33 15.91 9.19 -1.37
N GLY A 34 15.31 10.24 -0.84
CA GLY A 34 15.72 10.90 0.39
C GLY A 34 14.52 11.44 1.15
N TRP A 35 14.79 12.05 2.28
CA TRP A 35 13.76 12.71 3.10
C TRP A 35 14.30 14.01 3.65
N PHE A 36 13.41 14.94 3.92
CA PHE A 36 13.68 16.13 4.68
C PHE A 36 12.44 16.60 5.45
N ARG A 37 12.65 17.49 6.36
CA ARG A 37 11.59 18.21 7.06
C ARG A 37 11.82 19.70 6.95
N VAL A 38 10.77 20.45 6.80
CA VAL A 38 10.84 21.91 6.69
C VAL A 38 9.69 22.54 7.47
N LYS A 39 10.00 23.65 8.11
CA LYS A 39 8.97 24.48 8.71
C LYS A 39 8.43 25.41 7.61
N VAL A 40 7.15 25.22 7.25
CA VAL A 40 6.50 26.01 6.21
C VAL A 40 6.02 27.36 6.76
N THR A 41 5.60 28.24 5.87
CA THR A 41 5.17 29.61 6.19
C THR A 41 4.03 29.69 7.21
N ASP A 42 3.20 28.65 7.32
CA ASP A 42 2.15 28.50 8.32
C ASP A 42 2.67 28.09 9.72
N GLY A 43 4.00 28.02 9.90
CA GLY A 43 4.66 27.62 11.13
C GLY A 43 4.67 26.12 11.41
N ARG A 44 4.01 25.30 10.58
CA ARG A 44 3.92 23.85 10.75
C ARG A 44 5.15 23.15 10.22
N LEU A 45 5.61 22.14 10.96
CA LEU A 45 6.68 21.25 10.50
C LEU A 45 6.06 20.16 9.60
N ARG A 46 6.51 20.10 8.35
CA ARG A 46 6.09 19.08 7.39
C ARG A 46 7.23 18.15 7.04
N HIS A 47 6.90 16.89 6.88
CA HIS A 47 7.82 15.83 6.50
C HIS A 47 7.60 15.46 5.04
N TYR A 48 8.68 15.41 4.28
CA TYR A 48 8.67 15.08 2.86
C TYR A 48 9.60 13.90 2.60
N TYR A 49 9.26 13.13 1.59
CA TYR A 49 10.22 12.27 0.92
C TYR A 49 10.42 12.77 -0.51
N VAL A 50 11.60 12.53 -1.05
CA VAL A 50 12.00 12.95 -2.38
C VAL A 50 12.36 11.72 -3.17
N ARG A 51 11.96 11.68 -4.42
CA ARG A 51 12.30 10.63 -5.37
C ARG A 51 12.46 11.22 -6.77
N GLN A 52 13.13 10.50 -7.64
CA GLN A 52 13.24 10.90 -9.04
C GLN A 52 11.85 11.01 -9.67
N LEU A 53 11.63 12.09 -10.41
CA LEU A 53 10.45 12.20 -11.24
C LEU A 53 10.60 11.28 -12.45
N HIS A 54 9.67 10.38 -12.60
CA HIS A 54 9.51 9.61 -13.83
C HIS A 54 8.32 10.18 -14.60
N ASP A 55 8.59 10.79 -15.72
CA ASP A 55 7.60 11.42 -16.61
C ASP A 55 6.88 10.38 -17.50
N TRP A 56 7.53 9.26 -17.76
CA TRP A 56 6.92 8.10 -18.46
C TRP A 56 6.29 7.13 -17.44
N LYS A 57 5.11 7.47 -16.97
CA LYS A 57 4.32 6.59 -16.13
C LYS A 57 3.23 5.93 -16.95
N GLY A 58 3.41 4.65 -17.26
CA GLY A 58 2.32 3.80 -17.73
C GLY A 58 1.47 3.32 -16.58
N GLY A 59 0.18 3.24 -16.78
CA GLY A 59 -0.78 2.56 -15.91
C GLY A 59 -1.37 1.37 -16.64
N VAL A 60 -1.72 0.33 -15.89
CA VAL A 60 -2.47 -0.79 -16.43
C VAL A 60 -3.95 -0.52 -16.17
N ASP A 61 -4.75 -0.53 -17.22
CA ASP A 61 -6.20 -0.42 -17.12
C ASP A 61 -6.77 -1.77 -16.65
N VAL A 62 -6.90 -1.88 -15.34
CA VAL A 62 -7.36 -3.12 -14.67
C VAL A 62 -8.83 -3.41 -15.00
N GLU A 63 -9.63 -2.37 -15.23
CA GLU A 63 -11.06 -2.51 -15.53
C GLU A 63 -11.31 -3.15 -16.91
N SER A 64 -10.36 -2.98 -17.83
CA SER A 64 -10.42 -3.59 -19.17
C SER A 64 -9.95 -5.04 -19.20
N PHE A 65 -9.44 -5.60 -18.11
CA PHE A 65 -8.88 -6.94 -18.12
C PHE A 65 -9.94 -8.02 -18.35
N ARG A 66 -9.61 -8.94 -19.25
CA ARG A 66 -10.24 -10.25 -19.31
C ARG A 66 -9.59 -11.19 -18.29
N VAL A 67 -10.27 -12.27 -17.92
CA VAL A 67 -9.78 -13.23 -16.92
C VAL A 67 -8.33 -13.66 -17.09
N PRO A 68 -7.81 -14.01 -18.30
CA PRO A 68 -6.40 -14.36 -18.44
C PRO A 68 -5.44 -13.23 -18.11
N GLY A 69 -5.77 -11.99 -18.52
CA GLY A 69 -4.97 -10.79 -18.21
C GLY A 69 -4.97 -10.48 -16.71
N ALA A 70 -6.13 -10.52 -16.08
CA ALA A 70 -6.26 -10.33 -14.64
C ALA A 70 -5.47 -11.39 -13.85
N THR A 71 -5.53 -12.66 -14.28
CA THR A 71 -4.77 -13.74 -13.65
C THR A 71 -3.26 -13.54 -13.77
N LEU A 72 -2.77 -13.15 -14.95
CA LEU A 72 -1.35 -12.86 -15.13
C LEU A 72 -0.90 -11.69 -14.26
N TYR A 73 -1.67 -10.61 -14.26
CA TYR A 73 -1.38 -9.43 -13.45
C TYR A 73 -1.35 -9.74 -11.96
N ALA A 74 -2.34 -10.48 -11.46
CA ALA A 74 -2.38 -10.91 -10.07
C ALA A 74 -1.16 -11.78 -9.68
N ARG A 75 -0.73 -12.70 -10.58
CA ARG A 75 0.49 -13.49 -10.38
C ARG A 75 1.75 -12.62 -10.29
N LEU A 76 1.88 -11.61 -11.14
CA LEU A 76 3.01 -10.68 -11.12
C LEU A 76 3.02 -9.87 -9.82
N CYS A 77 1.88 -9.36 -9.39
CA CYS A 77 1.73 -8.64 -8.13
C CYS A 77 2.09 -9.54 -6.93
N GLY A 78 1.55 -10.75 -6.88
CA GLY A 78 1.84 -11.71 -5.82
C GLY A 78 3.33 -12.09 -5.76
N ALA A 79 3.95 -12.37 -6.89
CA ALA A 79 5.39 -12.67 -6.96
C ALA A 79 6.26 -11.48 -6.50
N THR A 80 5.85 -10.26 -6.84
CA THR A 80 6.56 -9.04 -6.42
C THR A 80 6.45 -8.84 -4.91
N LEU A 81 5.25 -9.01 -4.34
CA LEU A 81 5.02 -8.94 -2.90
C LEU A 81 5.79 -10.02 -2.14
N ALA A 82 5.77 -11.27 -2.63
CA ALA A 82 6.52 -12.36 -2.03
C ALA A 82 8.04 -12.06 -1.97
N ARG A 83 8.60 -11.52 -3.06
CA ARG A 83 10.01 -11.10 -3.08
C ARG A 83 10.30 -9.97 -2.10
N ALA A 84 9.40 -9.00 -1.98
CA ALA A 84 9.54 -7.89 -1.05
C ALA A 84 9.54 -8.39 0.41
N HIS A 85 8.60 -9.26 0.76
CA HIS A 85 8.52 -9.86 2.09
C HIS A 85 9.71 -10.77 2.40
N ALA A 86 10.16 -11.58 1.44
CA ALA A 86 11.32 -12.45 1.62
C ALA A 86 12.65 -11.68 1.77
N ARG A 87 12.71 -10.45 1.30
CA ARG A 87 13.92 -9.60 1.41
C ARG A 87 14.05 -8.95 2.77
N TRP A 88 12.93 -8.58 3.37
CA TRP A 88 12.89 -7.88 4.65
C TRP A 88 12.57 -8.79 5.83
N GLY A 89 11.61 -9.71 5.66
CA GLY A 89 11.16 -10.61 6.72
C GLY A 89 11.99 -11.86 6.86
N ASP A 90 11.72 -12.61 7.92
CA ASP A 90 12.21 -13.97 8.06
C ASP A 90 11.50 -14.89 7.06
N ARG A 91 12.14 -15.13 5.93
CA ARG A 91 11.60 -15.95 4.84
C ARG A 91 11.32 -17.39 5.26
N ILE A 92 12.07 -17.91 6.25
CA ILE A 92 11.88 -19.28 6.74
C ILE A 92 10.64 -19.33 7.62
N ALA A 93 10.48 -18.39 8.55
CA ALA A 93 9.30 -18.28 9.37
C ALA A 93 8.03 -18.05 8.53
N ILE A 94 8.10 -17.16 7.53
CA ILE A 94 7.00 -16.92 6.58
C ILE A 94 6.63 -18.20 5.82
N ALA A 95 7.62 -18.90 5.25
CA ALA A 95 7.36 -20.13 4.52
C ALA A 95 6.80 -21.24 5.40
N THR A 96 7.27 -21.33 6.64
CA THR A 96 6.77 -22.29 7.63
C THR A 96 5.35 -21.99 8.03
N TYR A 97 5.01 -20.73 8.25
CA TYR A 97 3.64 -20.29 8.57
C TYR A 97 2.65 -20.57 7.43
N LEU A 98 3.05 -20.28 6.20
CA LEU A 98 2.23 -20.55 5.01
C LEU A 98 2.01 -22.04 4.77
N GLY A 99 3.00 -22.88 5.13
CA GLY A 99 2.95 -24.31 4.98
C GLY A 99 3.02 -24.76 3.51
N LYS A 100 2.78 -26.06 3.30
CA LYS A 100 2.79 -26.69 1.96
C LYS A 100 1.36 -26.81 1.36
N GLY A 101 0.34 -26.50 2.14
CA GLY A 101 -1.06 -26.58 1.73
C GLY A 101 -1.55 -25.29 1.07
N ASN A 102 -2.83 -25.26 0.76
CA ASN A 102 -3.52 -24.10 0.20
C ASN A 102 -4.50 -23.44 1.20
N ALA A 103 -4.38 -23.73 2.49
CA ALA A 103 -5.28 -23.20 3.51
C ALA A 103 -5.20 -21.67 3.60
N PHE A 104 -3.97 -21.13 3.60
CA PHE A 104 -3.74 -19.70 3.61
C PHE A 104 -4.27 -19.03 2.33
N ASP A 105 -3.99 -19.61 1.17
CA ASP A 105 -4.42 -19.08 -0.12
C ASP A 105 -5.95 -18.99 -0.21
N LYS A 106 -6.66 -20.03 0.25
CA LYS A 106 -8.12 -20.04 0.33
C LYS A 106 -8.63 -18.98 1.29
N ALA A 107 -8.08 -18.92 2.50
CA ALA A 107 -8.50 -17.94 3.50
C ALA A 107 -8.33 -16.49 3.01
N ILE A 108 -7.24 -16.19 2.30
CA ILE A 108 -7.03 -14.86 1.70
C ILE A 108 -8.00 -14.59 0.54
N ALA A 109 -8.32 -15.61 -0.27
CA ALA A 109 -9.30 -15.46 -1.35
C ALA A 109 -10.70 -15.20 -0.80
N ASP A 110 -11.13 -15.96 0.21
CA ASP A 110 -12.42 -15.79 0.88
C ASP A 110 -12.50 -14.39 1.54
N PHE A 111 -11.46 -14.01 2.28
CA PHE A 111 -11.36 -12.66 2.86
C PHE A 111 -11.44 -11.57 1.80
N ALA A 112 -10.75 -11.72 0.66
CA ALA A 112 -10.76 -10.72 -0.39
C ALA A 112 -12.16 -10.52 -0.99
N ALA A 113 -12.93 -11.61 -1.16
CA ALA A 113 -14.30 -11.56 -1.65
C ALA A 113 -15.22 -10.84 -0.65
N GLU A 114 -15.18 -11.23 0.63
CA GLU A 114 -15.97 -10.62 1.70
C GLU A 114 -15.62 -9.12 1.89
N TYR A 115 -14.32 -8.80 1.78
CA TYR A 115 -13.86 -7.42 1.94
C TYR A 115 -14.23 -6.54 0.74
N ALA A 116 -14.31 -7.09 -0.47
CA ALA A 116 -14.82 -6.36 -1.63
C ALA A 116 -16.25 -5.87 -1.40
N ASP A 117 -17.13 -6.78 -0.94
CA ASP A 117 -18.51 -6.43 -0.61
C ASP A 117 -18.61 -5.42 0.54
N GLN A 118 -17.74 -5.55 1.54
CA GLN A 118 -17.68 -4.59 2.65
C GLN A 118 -17.23 -3.21 2.15
N ASN A 119 -16.20 -3.16 1.31
CA ASN A 119 -15.69 -1.92 0.74
C ASN A 119 -16.74 -1.17 -0.08
N GLU A 120 -17.57 -1.90 -0.83
CA GLU A 120 -18.67 -1.34 -1.59
C GLU A 120 -19.74 -0.73 -0.66
N ARG A 121 -20.13 -1.43 0.40
CA ARG A 121 -21.03 -0.90 1.44
C ARG A 121 -20.48 0.35 2.12
N ASP A 122 -19.19 0.35 2.45
CA ASP A 122 -18.51 1.47 3.09
C ASP A 122 -18.45 2.69 2.16
N PHE A 123 -18.18 2.47 0.87
CA PHE A 123 -18.20 3.53 -0.14
C PHE A 123 -19.58 4.14 -0.30
N ASP A 124 -20.63 3.33 -0.37
CA ASP A 124 -22.01 3.81 -0.42
C ASP A 124 -22.38 4.62 0.83
N GLY A 125 -21.95 4.15 1.99
CA GLY A 125 -22.12 4.88 3.26
C GLY A 125 -21.41 6.23 3.24
N PHE A 126 -20.20 6.27 2.71
CA PHE A 126 -19.44 7.51 2.54
C PHE A 126 -20.14 8.49 1.58
N VAL A 127 -20.54 8.01 0.41
CA VAL A 127 -21.26 8.84 -0.59
C VAL A 127 -22.55 9.42 -0.01
N LYS A 128 -23.33 8.64 0.73
CA LYS A 128 -24.53 9.09 1.43
C LYS A 128 -24.20 10.17 2.48
N ALA A 129 -23.12 10.00 3.22
CA ALA A 129 -22.69 10.97 4.24
C ALA A 129 -22.26 12.31 3.63
N VAL A 130 -21.60 12.28 2.47
CA VAL A 130 -21.24 13.48 1.71
C VAL A 130 -22.49 14.16 1.15
N LYS A 131 -23.38 13.42 0.49
CA LYS A 131 -24.61 13.94 -0.10
C LYS A 131 -25.55 14.58 0.95
N SER A 132 -25.58 14.04 2.16
CA SER A 132 -26.39 14.58 3.27
C SER A 132 -25.73 15.77 3.99
N GLY A 133 -24.51 16.17 3.61
CA GLY A 133 -23.76 17.24 4.27
C GLY A 133 -23.15 16.87 5.62
N ARG A 134 -23.25 15.59 6.04
CA ARG A 134 -22.63 15.09 7.27
C ARG A 134 -21.10 15.12 7.20
N LEU A 135 -20.56 14.95 6.00
CA LEU A 135 -19.12 15.08 5.71
C LEU A 135 -18.94 16.16 4.64
N ALA A 136 -18.06 17.11 4.92
CA ALA A 136 -17.63 18.07 3.90
C ALA A 136 -16.64 17.40 2.95
N ALA A 137 -16.95 17.44 1.66
CA ALA A 137 -16.03 16.97 0.61
C ALA A 137 -15.87 18.06 -0.43
N GLN A 138 -14.62 18.26 -0.88
CA GLN A 138 -14.28 19.16 -1.96
C GLN A 138 -13.94 18.34 -3.19
N THR A 139 -14.63 18.57 -4.29
CA THR A 139 -14.36 17.93 -5.58
C THR A 139 -13.33 18.74 -6.36
N GLY A 140 -12.41 18.06 -7.07
CA GLY A 140 -11.52 18.71 -8.03
C GLY A 140 -10.28 19.40 -7.43
N VAL A 141 -9.71 18.82 -6.37
CA VAL A 141 -8.39 19.25 -5.85
C VAL A 141 -7.27 18.53 -6.58
#